data_829912558baaefe8f54affae462bdcdd
#
_entry.id   829912558baaefe8f54affae462bdcdd
#
_cell.length_a   1.000
_cell.length_b   1.000
_cell.length_c   1.000
_cell.angle_alpha   90.00
_cell.angle_beta   90.00
_cell.angle_gamma   90.00
#
_symmetry.space_group_name_H-M   'P 1'
#
loop_
_entity.id
_entity.type
_entity.pdbx_description
1 polymer ?
#
loop_
_entity_poly.entity_id
_entity_poly.type
_entity_poly.pdbx_seq_one_letter_code
_entity_poly.pdbx_strand_id
1 'polypeptide(L)'
;MRHSTLMIFSLLACPLAAAPTPTQPAPPPPPIAAQADAIDSKVRSDVVAKLSDALRDNYIFPDVGQKAAEKISSALAAGEYDKLTNLSAFAARLSADVAAVTHDKHLSINAMSAAPPPPGGPVVAMPRSEAGVVRADKLAGDVGYIEVIGFPPLPVFKPVLDKAMAALQGSRALIIDDRRNMGGSPDAVDYLVSHLIPPNQSIEINDIVSRVPKTNNFDRKKFDSGPTPVSFAKIPVYVLTSRNTFSGGEEFAYDVQTHKLGKIVGEVTGGGANPTGPVELGHDLIASIPWGRAENPITKTNWEGHGVQPDMNVPAADALKVALTQLGQTPATDIAAASLKQVFAPRSTPLPGSEAAARQFITGIVGKAPDYSSMTPEFAAFNREHLPILRQTFLLPLGELRSIKFEDVGMMGNDEYRASFAKGAIIVAVTLDANGKVAGAMMRPAPAGQ
;
A
#
# COMPACT_ATOMS: atom_id res chain seq x y z
N MET A 1 -47.87 -79.79 -29.33
CA MET A 1 -46.76 -79.94 -28.30
C MET A 1 -46.30 -78.58 -27.88
N ARG A 2 -46.15 -78.43 -26.63
CA ARG A 2 -45.70 -77.29 -25.80
C ARG A 2 -46.81 -76.37 -25.30
N HIS A 3 -47.13 -76.69 -24.05
CA HIS A 3 -48.00 -75.96 -23.14
C HIS A 3 -47.35 -74.64 -22.72
N SER A 4 -48.11 -73.57 -22.71
CA SER A 4 -47.72 -72.30 -22.09
C SER A 4 -48.70 -72.04 -20.96
N THR A 5 -48.19 -72.07 -19.79
CA THR A 5 -48.86 -71.80 -18.51
C THR A 5 -49.08 -70.36 -18.32
N LEU A 6 -50.31 -69.92 -18.14
CA LEU A 6 -50.71 -68.56 -17.86
C LEU A 6 -50.61 -68.30 -16.38
N MET A 7 -49.70 -67.45 -15.94
CA MET A 7 -49.65 -66.98 -14.54
C MET A 7 -50.41 -65.67 -14.43
N ILE A 8 -51.45 -65.72 -13.57
CA ILE A 8 -52.24 -64.56 -13.19
C ILE A 8 -51.54 -63.86 -12.01
N PHE A 9 -51.09 -62.65 -12.19
CA PHE A 9 -50.63 -61.81 -11.10
C PHE A 9 -51.75 -60.89 -10.62
N SER A 10 -52.19 -61.08 -9.35
CA SER A 10 -53.08 -60.15 -8.66
C SER A 10 -52.36 -58.86 -8.29
N LEU A 11 -52.85 -57.74 -8.82
CA LEU A 11 -52.39 -56.38 -8.39
C LEU A 11 -53.11 -56.05 -7.06
N LEU A 12 -52.35 -56.04 -5.97
CA LEU A 12 -52.71 -55.33 -4.75
C LEU A 12 -52.44 -53.85 -4.92
N ALA A 13 -53.50 -53.03 -4.87
CA ALA A 13 -53.40 -51.59 -4.83
C ALA A 13 -52.84 -51.11 -3.49
N CYS A 14 -51.63 -50.56 -3.52
CA CYS A 14 -51.08 -49.81 -2.40
C CYS A 14 -51.59 -48.35 -2.46
N PRO A 15 -51.99 -47.72 -1.32
CA PRO A 15 -52.42 -46.34 -1.34
C PRO A 15 -51.21 -45.43 -1.66
N LEU A 16 -51.33 -44.57 -2.63
CA LEU A 16 -50.37 -43.49 -2.91
C LEU A 16 -50.27 -42.59 -1.68
N ALA A 17 -49.11 -42.61 -1.03
CA ALA A 17 -48.76 -41.59 -0.05
C ALA A 17 -48.58 -40.27 -0.83
N ALA A 18 -49.29 -39.23 -0.42
CA ALA A 18 -49.16 -37.87 -0.98
C ALA A 18 -47.72 -37.40 -0.80
N ALA A 19 -47.09 -37.01 -1.91
CA ALA A 19 -45.77 -36.36 -1.88
C ALA A 19 -45.82 -35.06 -1.07
N PRO A 20 -44.81 -34.78 -0.23
CA PRO A 20 -44.77 -33.52 0.49
C PRO A 20 -44.68 -32.35 -0.51
N THR A 21 -45.54 -31.40 -0.32
CA THR A 21 -45.53 -30.10 -1.08
C THR A 21 -44.14 -29.48 -0.91
N PRO A 22 -43.48 -29.02 -2.01
CA PRO A 22 -42.21 -28.34 -1.87
C PRO A 22 -42.43 -27.07 -1.05
N THR A 23 -41.82 -27.03 0.12
CA THR A 23 -41.73 -25.82 0.94
C THR A 23 -41.00 -24.78 0.13
N GLN A 24 -41.70 -23.70 -0.21
CA GLN A 24 -41.10 -22.53 -0.82
C GLN A 24 -39.91 -22.05 0.04
N PRO A 25 -38.70 -21.85 -0.52
CA PRO A 25 -37.59 -21.33 0.26
C PRO A 25 -38.02 -20.03 0.92
N ALA A 26 -37.73 -19.90 2.19
CA ALA A 26 -37.96 -18.63 2.92
C ALA A 26 -37.33 -17.47 2.12
N PRO A 27 -38.02 -16.32 2.02
CA PRO A 27 -37.42 -15.16 1.37
C PRO A 27 -36.07 -14.86 2.02
N PRO A 28 -35.03 -14.48 1.25
CA PRO A 28 -33.76 -14.09 1.82
C PRO A 28 -34.04 -13.00 2.87
N PRO A 29 -33.33 -13.03 4.01
CA PRO A 29 -33.44 -11.94 4.98
C PRO A 29 -33.22 -10.62 4.24
N PRO A 30 -33.97 -9.55 4.60
CA PRO A 30 -33.72 -8.26 4.00
C PRO A 30 -32.22 -7.94 4.12
N PRO A 31 -31.61 -7.33 3.09
CA PRO A 31 -30.22 -6.93 3.18
C PRO A 31 -30.10 -6.15 4.48
N ILE A 32 -29.17 -6.54 5.36
CA ILE A 32 -28.79 -5.74 6.52
C ILE A 32 -28.31 -4.46 5.85
N ALA A 33 -29.19 -3.46 5.81
CA ALA A 33 -28.78 -2.12 5.48
C ALA A 33 -27.63 -1.85 6.44
N ALA A 34 -26.42 -1.70 5.90
CA ALA A 34 -25.30 -1.21 6.67
C ALA A 34 -25.87 0.05 7.35
N GLN A 35 -26.08 -0.02 8.65
CA GLN A 35 -26.46 1.16 9.43
C GLN A 35 -25.30 2.11 9.13
N ALA A 36 -25.55 3.06 8.24
CA ALA A 36 -24.63 4.16 8.03
C ALA A 36 -24.46 4.76 9.43
N ASP A 37 -23.24 4.69 9.96
CA ASP A 37 -22.94 5.17 11.29
C ASP A 37 -23.34 6.64 11.33
N ALA A 38 -24.53 6.90 11.86
CA ALA A 38 -25.09 8.24 11.93
C ALA A 38 -24.25 9.03 12.92
N ILE A 39 -23.60 10.09 12.45
CA ILE A 39 -22.80 10.97 13.28
C ILE A 39 -23.69 12.10 13.85
N ASP A 40 -23.53 12.35 15.13
CA ASP A 40 -24.16 13.45 15.82
C ASP A 40 -23.22 14.68 15.95
N SER A 41 -23.69 15.75 16.59
CA SER A 41 -22.88 16.94 16.82
C SER A 41 -21.65 16.68 17.71
N LYS A 42 -21.76 15.72 18.64
CA LYS A 42 -20.65 15.37 19.53
C LYS A 42 -19.54 14.68 18.75
N VAL A 43 -19.85 13.72 17.88
CA VAL A 43 -18.89 13.06 17.00
C VAL A 43 -18.17 14.09 16.14
N ARG A 44 -18.90 15.01 15.50
CA ARG A 44 -18.29 16.06 14.67
C ARG A 44 -17.36 16.96 15.48
N SER A 45 -17.77 17.36 16.68
CA SER A 45 -16.94 18.20 17.56
C SER A 45 -15.67 17.49 18.02
N ASP A 46 -15.78 16.24 18.49
CA ASP A 46 -14.64 15.45 18.97
C ASP A 46 -13.60 15.23 17.86
N VAL A 47 -14.07 14.88 16.66
CA VAL A 47 -13.18 14.62 15.50
C VAL A 47 -12.48 15.90 15.03
N VAL A 48 -13.21 17.02 14.89
CA VAL A 48 -12.60 18.29 14.48
C VAL A 48 -11.59 18.77 15.51
N ALA A 49 -11.87 18.62 16.80
CA ALA A 49 -10.91 18.98 17.86
C ALA A 49 -9.62 18.18 17.74
N LYS A 50 -9.71 16.85 17.67
CA LYS A 50 -8.52 15.97 17.52
C LYS A 50 -7.75 16.21 16.23
N LEU A 51 -8.45 16.39 15.10
CA LEU A 51 -7.80 16.70 13.83
C LEU A 51 -7.10 18.07 13.88
N SER A 52 -7.73 19.07 14.49
CA SER A 52 -7.12 20.39 14.70
C SER A 52 -5.83 20.30 15.52
N ASP A 53 -5.85 19.54 16.62
CA ASP A 53 -4.67 19.33 17.45
C ASP A 53 -3.58 18.57 16.68
N ALA A 54 -3.94 17.52 15.94
CA ALA A 54 -2.99 16.75 15.11
C ALA A 54 -2.31 17.64 14.05
N LEU A 55 -3.08 18.53 13.39
CA LEU A 55 -2.55 19.46 12.40
C LEU A 55 -1.59 20.48 13.03
N ARG A 56 -1.94 21.04 14.18
CA ARG A 56 -1.08 21.99 14.90
C ARG A 56 0.20 21.33 15.41
N ASP A 57 0.08 20.14 15.96
CA ASP A 57 1.16 19.46 16.67
C ASP A 57 2.15 18.74 15.74
N ASN A 58 1.67 18.16 14.63
CA ASN A 58 2.45 17.21 13.84
C ASN A 58 2.67 17.62 12.39
N TYR A 59 1.79 18.47 11.78
CA TYR A 59 1.95 18.78 10.36
C TYR A 59 3.29 19.47 10.09
N ILE A 60 4.01 19.01 9.06
CA ILE A 60 5.40 19.42 8.76
C ILE A 60 5.58 20.94 8.61
N PHE A 61 4.55 21.66 8.17
CA PHE A 61 4.57 23.12 8.06
C PHE A 61 3.68 23.75 9.15
N PRO A 62 4.23 24.16 10.31
CA PRO A 62 3.45 24.62 11.48
C PRO A 62 2.40 25.68 11.16
N ASP A 63 2.78 26.71 10.39
CA ASP A 63 1.88 27.82 10.04
C ASP A 63 0.72 27.38 9.14
N VAL A 64 0.97 26.43 8.24
CA VAL A 64 -0.05 25.85 7.36
C VAL A 64 -0.96 24.91 8.15
N GLY A 65 -0.39 24.10 9.06
CA GLY A 65 -1.16 23.24 9.97
C GLY A 65 -2.10 24.06 10.88
N GLN A 66 -1.62 25.19 11.40
CA GLN A 66 -2.45 26.12 12.18
C GLN A 66 -3.63 26.67 11.36
N LYS A 67 -3.37 27.13 10.11
CA LYS A 67 -4.41 27.65 9.21
C LYS A 67 -5.44 26.57 8.83
N ALA A 68 -4.98 25.34 8.60
CA ALA A 68 -5.87 24.23 8.30
C ALA A 68 -6.76 23.88 9.51
N ALA A 69 -6.19 23.87 10.72
CA ALA A 69 -6.95 23.67 11.95
C ALA A 69 -7.98 24.78 12.19
N GLU A 70 -7.65 26.04 11.94
CA GLU A 70 -8.57 27.18 12.03
C GLU A 70 -9.70 27.06 11.01
N LYS A 71 -9.41 26.65 9.78
CA LYS A 71 -10.40 26.46 8.72
C LYS A 71 -11.48 25.46 9.13
N ILE A 72 -11.11 24.26 9.59
CA ILE A 72 -12.08 23.23 9.97
C ILE A 72 -12.82 23.58 11.26
N SER A 73 -12.15 24.24 12.22
CA SER A 73 -12.80 24.71 13.46
C SER A 73 -13.84 25.80 13.17
N SER A 74 -13.55 26.73 12.26
CA SER A 74 -14.49 27.78 11.84
C SER A 74 -15.65 27.19 11.05
N ALA A 75 -15.44 26.21 10.17
CA ALA A 75 -16.49 25.52 9.45
C ALA A 75 -17.43 24.75 10.39
N LEU A 76 -16.88 24.11 11.44
CA LEU A 76 -17.69 23.48 12.49
C LEU A 76 -18.55 24.50 13.21
N ALA A 77 -17.97 25.63 13.66
CA ALA A 77 -18.71 26.69 14.37
C ALA A 77 -19.78 27.35 13.50
N ALA A 78 -19.57 27.42 12.19
CA ALA A 78 -20.53 27.92 11.22
C ALA A 78 -21.65 26.91 10.87
N GLY A 79 -21.62 25.68 11.40
CA GLY A 79 -22.59 24.63 11.12
C GLY A 79 -22.45 23.99 9.73
N GLU A 80 -21.32 24.20 9.04
CA GLU A 80 -21.13 23.69 7.68
C GLU A 80 -21.14 22.14 7.60
N TYR A 81 -20.90 21.47 8.74
CA TYR A 81 -20.90 20.00 8.84
C TYR A 81 -22.22 19.41 9.35
N ASP A 82 -23.22 20.25 9.77
CA ASP A 82 -24.43 19.77 10.46
C ASP A 82 -25.28 18.81 9.62
N LYS A 83 -25.29 18.99 8.30
CA LYS A 83 -26.04 18.15 7.37
C LYS A 83 -25.32 16.84 7.02
N LEU A 84 -24.08 16.67 7.45
CA LEU A 84 -23.32 15.45 7.21
C LEU A 84 -23.66 14.43 8.30
N THR A 85 -24.43 13.44 7.95
CA THR A 85 -24.90 12.38 8.86
C THR A 85 -24.17 11.05 8.67
N ASN A 86 -23.29 10.96 7.68
CA ASN A 86 -22.53 9.78 7.33
C ASN A 86 -21.04 10.01 7.58
N LEU A 87 -20.40 9.07 8.24
CA LEU A 87 -18.98 9.17 8.64
C LEU A 87 -18.03 9.32 7.44
N SER A 88 -18.26 8.56 6.36
CA SER A 88 -17.42 8.64 5.15
C SER A 88 -17.59 10.00 4.43
N ALA A 89 -18.81 10.52 4.36
CA ALA A 89 -19.05 11.84 3.77
C ALA A 89 -18.41 12.95 4.60
N PHE A 90 -18.44 12.83 5.94
CA PHE A 90 -17.78 13.76 6.84
C PHE A 90 -16.25 13.71 6.70
N ALA A 91 -15.65 12.51 6.65
CA ALA A 91 -14.22 12.33 6.40
C ALA A 91 -13.78 12.94 5.06
N ALA A 92 -14.54 12.68 3.99
CA ALA A 92 -14.27 13.25 2.68
C ALA A 92 -14.34 14.79 2.68
N ARG A 93 -15.32 15.38 3.38
CA ARG A 93 -15.44 16.84 3.51
C ARG A 93 -14.28 17.43 4.31
N LEU A 94 -13.89 16.83 5.44
CA LEU A 94 -12.72 17.25 6.20
C LEU A 94 -11.43 17.17 5.37
N SER A 95 -11.24 16.07 4.61
CA SER A 95 -10.10 15.93 3.69
C SER A 95 -10.05 17.07 2.67
N ALA A 96 -11.20 17.41 2.06
CA ALA A 96 -11.29 18.50 1.09
C ALA A 96 -10.98 19.86 1.73
N ASP A 97 -11.53 20.15 2.91
CA ASP A 97 -11.31 21.42 3.60
C ASP A 97 -9.86 21.61 4.03
N VAL A 98 -9.20 20.54 4.50
CA VAL A 98 -7.77 20.58 4.86
C VAL A 98 -6.91 20.66 3.60
N ALA A 99 -7.19 19.88 2.56
CA ALA A 99 -6.46 19.93 1.29
C ALA A 99 -6.52 21.30 0.60
N ALA A 100 -7.64 22.02 0.74
CA ALA A 100 -7.78 23.38 0.21
C ALA A 100 -6.82 24.40 0.85
N VAL A 101 -6.26 24.09 2.02
CA VAL A 101 -5.28 24.93 2.72
C VAL A 101 -3.86 24.40 2.55
N THR A 102 -3.70 23.09 2.66
CA THR A 102 -2.37 22.45 2.68
C THR A 102 -1.84 22.15 1.29
N HIS A 103 -2.71 21.89 0.33
CA HIS A 103 -2.40 21.37 -1.00
C HIS A 103 -1.57 20.09 -1.01
N ASP A 104 -1.53 19.38 0.13
CA ASP A 104 -0.73 18.18 0.36
C ASP A 104 -1.50 16.93 -0.07
N LYS A 105 -0.91 16.16 -0.98
CA LYS A 105 -1.55 14.97 -1.56
C LYS A 105 -1.49 13.73 -0.68
N HIS A 106 -0.62 13.72 0.33
CA HIS A 106 -0.55 12.64 1.29
C HIS A 106 -1.53 12.80 2.46
N LEU A 107 -1.98 14.05 2.72
CA LEU A 107 -2.90 14.31 3.81
C LEU A 107 -4.30 13.82 3.45
N SER A 108 -4.85 12.93 4.24
CA SER A 108 -6.20 12.40 4.06
C SER A 108 -6.85 12.04 5.38
N ILE A 109 -8.16 12.13 5.42
CA ILE A 109 -9.00 11.65 6.53
C ILE A 109 -9.90 10.54 5.97
N ASN A 110 -9.85 9.37 6.58
CA ASN A 110 -10.57 8.20 6.12
C ASN A 110 -11.39 7.58 7.24
N ALA A 111 -12.59 7.11 6.90
CA ALA A 111 -13.33 6.24 7.80
C ALA A 111 -12.68 4.84 7.79
N MET A 112 -12.42 4.28 8.96
CA MET A 112 -11.91 2.91 9.12
C MET A 112 -12.95 1.85 8.76
N SER A 113 -14.14 2.28 8.37
CA SER A 113 -15.24 1.41 7.97
C SER A 113 -14.97 0.71 6.64
N ALA A 114 -15.32 -0.56 6.63
CA ALA A 114 -15.12 -1.55 5.58
C ALA A 114 -16.02 -1.37 4.33
N ALA A 115 -16.42 -0.17 3.96
CA ALA A 115 -17.07 0.00 2.69
C ALA A 115 -16.02 -0.14 1.56
N PRO A 116 -16.21 -1.06 0.61
CA PRO A 116 -15.37 -1.07 -0.57
C PRO A 116 -15.46 0.29 -1.27
N PRO A 117 -14.40 0.74 -1.96
CA PRO A 117 -14.45 1.97 -2.72
C PRO A 117 -15.67 1.93 -3.65
N PRO A 118 -16.33 3.07 -3.90
CA PRO A 118 -17.52 3.10 -4.73
C PRO A 118 -17.21 2.49 -6.10
N PRO A 119 -18.10 1.64 -6.64
CA PRO A 119 -17.89 1.04 -7.94
C PRO A 119 -17.79 2.15 -9.00
N GLY A 120 -16.68 2.18 -9.75
CA GLY A 120 -16.48 3.11 -10.88
C GLY A 120 -15.23 3.96 -10.86
N GLY A 121 -14.39 3.93 -9.81
CA GLY A 121 -13.05 4.50 -9.88
C GLY A 121 -12.12 3.62 -10.73
N PRO A 122 -11.10 4.18 -11.44
CA PRO A 122 -10.15 3.37 -12.16
C PRO A 122 -9.35 2.51 -11.15
N VAL A 123 -9.73 1.23 -11.05
CA VAL A 123 -8.93 0.24 -10.33
C VAL A 123 -7.73 -0.06 -11.23
N VAL A 124 -6.59 0.51 -10.92
CA VAL A 124 -5.34 0.08 -11.54
C VAL A 124 -5.07 -1.33 -10.98
N ALA A 125 -5.26 -2.35 -11.83
CA ALA A 125 -4.92 -3.71 -11.46
C ALA A 125 -3.40 -3.78 -11.22
N MET A 126 -3.01 -3.87 -9.96
CA MET A 126 -1.60 -4.01 -9.60
C MET A 126 -1.17 -5.46 -9.80
N PRO A 127 -0.02 -5.70 -10.45
CA PRO A 127 0.49 -7.05 -10.61
C PRO A 127 0.96 -7.60 -9.27
N ARG A 128 0.95 -8.91 -9.12
CA ARG A 128 1.64 -9.57 -8.00
C ARG A 128 3.14 -9.34 -8.10
N SER A 129 3.77 -9.13 -6.98
CA SER A 129 5.22 -8.88 -6.89
C SER A 129 5.86 -9.75 -5.81
N GLU A 130 7.16 -9.87 -5.84
CA GLU A 130 7.95 -10.32 -4.70
C GLU A 130 8.64 -9.11 -4.10
N ALA A 131 8.28 -8.74 -2.87
CA ALA A 131 8.81 -7.57 -2.17
C ALA A 131 8.88 -6.29 -3.03
N GLY A 132 7.80 -5.98 -3.77
CA GLY A 132 7.75 -4.79 -4.62
C GLY A 132 8.35 -4.97 -6.03
N VAL A 133 9.11 -6.03 -6.30
CA VAL A 133 9.65 -6.33 -7.63
C VAL A 133 8.70 -7.28 -8.36
N VAL A 134 8.21 -6.88 -9.52
CA VAL A 134 7.31 -7.68 -10.36
C VAL A 134 8.10 -8.66 -11.21
N ARG A 135 9.16 -8.16 -11.85
CA ARG A 135 10.03 -8.95 -12.72
C ARG A 135 11.38 -8.26 -12.95
N ALA A 136 12.36 -9.05 -13.36
CA ALA A 136 13.65 -8.58 -13.84
C ALA A 136 14.10 -9.49 -14.98
N ASP A 137 14.23 -8.93 -16.19
CA ASP A 137 14.47 -9.66 -17.43
C ASP A 137 15.56 -8.99 -18.28
N LYS A 138 16.29 -9.78 -19.07
CA LYS A 138 17.12 -9.23 -20.16
C LYS A 138 16.32 -9.22 -21.45
N LEU A 139 16.08 -8.01 -21.96
CA LEU A 139 15.43 -7.79 -23.24
C LEU A 139 16.41 -7.98 -24.40
N ALA A 140 15.88 -7.98 -25.65
CA ALA A 140 16.69 -8.03 -26.84
C ALA A 140 17.76 -6.94 -26.82
N GLY A 141 18.97 -7.24 -27.32
CA GLY A 141 20.10 -6.33 -27.36
C GLY A 141 20.73 -6.07 -25.99
N ASP A 142 20.67 -7.05 -25.09
CA ASP A 142 21.26 -7.00 -23.75
C ASP A 142 20.83 -5.80 -22.90
N VAL A 143 19.57 -5.39 -23.03
CA VAL A 143 18.96 -4.36 -22.21
C VAL A 143 18.35 -5.00 -20.95
N GLY A 144 18.85 -4.65 -19.77
CA GLY A 144 18.24 -5.04 -18.50
C GLY A 144 16.92 -4.29 -18.30
N TYR A 145 15.90 -5.00 -17.83
CA TYR A 145 14.61 -4.43 -17.48
C TYR A 145 14.18 -4.94 -16.10
N ILE A 146 13.83 -4.03 -15.23
CA ILE A 146 13.25 -4.34 -13.92
C ILE A 146 12.00 -3.51 -13.72
N GLU A 147 10.93 -4.13 -13.20
CA GLU A 147 9.71 -3.44 -12.82
C GLU A 147 9.55 -3.45 -11.30
N VAL A 148 9.46 -2.25 -10.72
CA VAL A 148 9.31 -2.01 -9.28
C VAL A 148 7.99 -1.26 -9.05
N ILE A 149 7.12 -1.81 -8.18
CA ILE A 149 5.81 -1.21 -7.90
C ILE A 149 5.70 -0.66 -6.48
N GLY A 150 6.79 -0.74 -5.71
CA GLY A 150 6.86 -0.20 -4.36
C GLY A 150 8.12 -0.58 -3.62
N PHE A 151 8.35 0.09 -2.51
CA PHE A 151 9.52 -0.01 -1.67
C PHE A 151 9.16 -0.49 -0.27
N PRO A 152 9.05 -1.81 -0.02
CA PRO A 152 8.88 -2.33 1.32
C PRO A 152 10.12 -2.06 2.19
N PRO A 153 10.08 -2.28 3.52
CA PRO A 153 11.24 -2.10 4.38
C PRO A 153 12.50 -2.78 3.84
N LEU A 154 13.63 -2.09 3.92
CA LEU A 154 14.90 -2.52 3.30
C LEU A 154 15.29 -3.98 3.61
N PRO A 155 15.14 -4.52 4.83
CA PRO A 155 15.49 -5.92 5.11
C PRO A 155 14.73 -6.95 4.27
N VAL A 156 13.55 -6.58 3.77
CA VAL A 156 12.72 -7.41 2.89
C VAL A 156 13.02 -7.14 1.42
N PHE A 157 13.17 -5.88 1.04
CA PHE A 157 13.43 -5.47 -0.33
C PHE A 157 14.82 -5.89 -0.82
N LYS A 158 15.85 -5.68 0.02
CA LYS A 158 17.25 -5.87 -0.34
C LYS A 158 17.57 -7.25 -0.95
N PRO A 159 17.24 -8.40 -0.34
CA PRO A 159 17.60 -9.72 -0.88
C PRO A 159 16.93 -10.00 -2.23
N VAL A 160 15.72 -9.47 -2.44
CA VAL A 160 14.98 -9.64 -3.70
C VAL A 160 15.59 -8.75 -4.78
N LEU A 161 15.88 -7.49 -4.45
CA LEU A 161 16.54 -6.57 -5.36
C LEU A 161 17.93 -7.06 -5.76
N ASP A 162 18.76 -7.52 -4.82
CA ASP A 162 20.10 -8.06 -5.08
C ASP A 162 20.03 -9.22 -6.09
N LYS A 163 19.08 -10.13 -5.91
CA LYS A 163 18.83 -11.25 -6.85
C LYS A 163 18.43 -10.74 -8.24
N ALA A 164 17.54 -9.75 -8.30
CA ALA A 164 17.10 -9.14 -9.55
C ALA A 164 18.27 -8.46 -10.28
N MET A 165 19.02 -7.63 -9.57
CA MET A 165 20.14 -6.90 -10.14
C MET A 165 21.29 -7.83 -10.57
N ALA A 166 21.54 -8.92 -9.82
CA ALA A 166 22.50 -9.95 -10.25
C ALA A 166 22.10 -10.64 -11.57
N ALA A 167 20.81 -10.90 -11.78
CA ALA A 167 20.32 -11.47 -13.03
C ALA A 167 20.47 -10.52 -14.22
N LEU A 168 20.49 -9.21 -13.97
CA LEU A 168 20.66 -8.16 -14.99
C LEU A 168 22.14 -7.78 -15.22
N GLN A 169 23.07 -8.32 -14.44
CA GLN A 169 24.50 -8.03 -14.57
C GLN A 169 25.00 -8.29 -16.01
N GLY A 170 25.83 -7.37 -16.52
CA GLY A 170 26.36 -7.42 -17.88
C GLY A 170 25.40 -6.87 -18.95
N SER A 171 24.27 -6.30 -18.58
CA SER A 171 23.43 -5.53 -19.51
C SER A 171 24.18 -4.28 -19.98
N ARG A 172 23.96 -3.89 -21.24
CA ARG A 172 24.56 -2.66 -21.82
C ARG A 172 23.77 -1.38 -21.51
N ALA A 173 22.55 -1.54 -21.04
CA ALA A 173 21.67 -0.47 -20.56
C ALA A 173 20.68 -1.04 -19.54
N LEU A 174 20.09 -0.19 -18.69
CA LEU A 174 19.10 -0.58 -17.71
C LEU A 174 17.82 0.27 -17.89
N ILE A 175 16.69 -0.39 -17.90
CA ILE A 175 15.37 0.24 -17.84
C ILE A 175 14.73 -0.16 -16.50
N ILE A 176 14.36 0.84 -15.71
CA ILE A 176 13.65 0.65 -14.44
C ILE A 176 12.23 1.15 -14.67
N ASP A 177 11.27 0.25 -14.64
CA ASP A 177 9.85 0.56 -14.83
C ASP A 177 9.21 0.90 -13.49
N ASP A 178 8.99 2.18 -13.29
CA ASP A 178 8.47 2.79 -12.08
C ASP A 178 7.03 3.31 -12.27
N ARG A 179 6.40 3.02 -13.43
CA ARG A 179 5.10 3.57 -13.82
C ARG A 179 3.94 3.22 -12.89
N ARG A 180 4.07 2.14 -12.09
CA ARG A 180 3.06 1.66 -11.14
C ARG A 180 3.56 1.69 -9.70
N ASN A 181 4.66 2.38 -9.44
CA ASN A 181 5.25 2.44 -8.12
C ASN A 181 4.51 3.43 -7.22
N MET A 182 3.95 2.92 -6.14
CA MET A 182 3.21 3.69 -5.14
C MET A 182 4.10 4.21 -3.99
N GLY A 183 5.41 3.96 -4.06
CA GLY A 183 6.35 4.42 -3.04
C GLY A 183 6.61 3.41 -1.94
N GLY A 184 7.03 3.91 -0.79
CA GLY A 184 7.36 3.12 0.40
C GLY A 184 8.56 3.66 1.18
N SER A 185 9.43 2.76 1.66
CA SER A 185 10.55 3.08 2.55
C SER A 185 11.68 3.85 1.84
N PRO A 186 12.09 5.03 2.32
CA PRO A 186 13.23 5.78 1.78
C PRO A 186 14.54 4.95 1.78
N ASP A 187 14.81 4.19 2.83
CA ASP A 187 16.01 3.34 2.89
C ASP A 187 16.06 2.31 1.72
N ALA A 188 14.89 1.86 1.24
CA ALA A 188 14.80 0.96 0.09
C ALA A 188 14.95 1.70 -1.25
N VAL A 189 14.46 2.94 -1.34
CA VAL A 189 14.70 3.84 -2.47
C VAL A 189 16.20 4.08 -2.65
N ASP A 190 16.89 4.50 -1.58
CA ASP A 190 18.33 4.77 -1.61
C ASP A 190 19.15 3.54 -1.97
N TYR A 191 18.70 2.37 -1.53
CA TYR A 191 19.37 1.13 -1.89
C TYR A 191 19.26 0.84 -3.39
N LEU A 192 18.12 1.11 -4.03
CA LEU A 192 17.99 0.99 -5.49
C LEU A 192 18.83 2.05 -6.20
N VAL A 193 18.83 3.31 -5.75
CA VAL A 193 19.69 4.38 -6.28
C VAL A 193 21.17 4.01 -6.16
N SER A 194 21.57 3.39 -5.07
CA SER A 194 22.97 2.95 -4.83
C SER A 194 23.50 2.01 -5.91
N HIS A 195 22.66 1.20 -6.54
CA HIS A 195 23.04 0.37 -7.69
C HIS A 195 23.44 1.17 -8.93
N LEU A 196 23.06 2.46 -8.99
CA LEU A 196 23.36 3.36 -10.11
C LEU A 196 24.61 4.20 -9.86
N ILE A 197 25.19 4.09 -8.66
CA ILE A 197 26.36 4.88 -8.22
C ILE A 197 27.63 4.02 -8.34
N PRO A 198 28.77 4.59 -8.70
CA PRO A 198 30.04 3.84 -8.73
C PRO A 198 30.37 3.24 -7.35
N PRO A 199 30.82 1.97 -7.26
CA PRO A 199 30.99 1.26 -5.98
C PRO A 199 31.94 1.92 -4.97
N ASN A 200 32.83 2.80 -5.45
CA ASN A 200 33.82 3.50 -4.62
C ASN A 200 33.42 4.94 -4.28
N GLN A 201 32.17 5.31 -4.55
CA GLN A 201 31.64 6.64 -4.25
C GLN A 201 30.51 6.50 -3.22
N SER A 202 30.45 7.46 -2.29
CA SER A 202 29.30 7.68 -1.45
C SER A 202 28.79 9.09 -1.71
N ILE A 203 27.50 9.23 -1.96
CA ILE A 203 26.84 10.52 -2.14
C ILE A 203 25.63 10.61 -1.20
N GLU A 204 25.35 11.81 -0.72
CA GLU A 204 24.08 12.11 -0.06
C GLU A 204 23.01 12.13 -1.16
N ILE A 205 22.04 11.20 -1.07
CA ILE A 205 21.00 11.02 -2.10
C ILE A 205 19.84 11.96 -1.84
N ASN A 206 19.28 11.89 -0.64
CA ASN A 206 18.12 12.65 -0.22
C ASN A 206 18.16 12.87 1.31
N ASP A 207 17.36 13.81 1.81
CA ASP A 207 17.15 14.03 3.24
C ASP A 207 15.66 13.95 3.57
N ILE A 208 15.34 13.47 4.76
CA ILE A 208 14.02 13.66 5.36
C ILE A 208 14.15 14.66 6.51
N VAL A 209 13.46 15.78 6.36
CA VAL A 209 13.32 16.80 7.40
C VAL A 209 12.01 16.55 8.14
N SER A 210 12.08 16.16 9.41
CA SER A 210 10.92 15.83 10.24
C SER A 210 10.67 16.91 11.27
N ARG A 211 9.40 17.20 11.52
CA ARG A 211 9.01 18.12 12.60
C ARG A 211 9.07 17.39 13.95
N VAL A 212 9.68 18.03 14.94
CA VAL A 212 9.56 17.59 16.34
C VAL A 212 8.15 17.95 16.81
N PRO A 213 7.32 16.95 17.20
CA PRO A 213 5.92 17.20 17.57
C PRO A 213 5.75 18.30 18.61
N LYS A 214 4.70 19.12 18.47
CA LYS A 214 4.36 20.23 19.39
C LYS A 214 5.40 21.34 19.48
N THR A 215 6.35 21.38 18.55
CA THR A 215 7.37 22.43 18.49
C THR A 215 7.49 22.99 17.07
N ASN A 216 8.33 24.03 16.90
CA ASN A 216 8.75 24.53 15.61
C ASN A 216 10.19 24.10 15.27
N ASN A 217 10.69 23.06 15.94
CA ASN A 217 12.01 22.49 15.65
C ASN A 217 11.89 21.37 14.62
N PHE A 218 12.98 21.12 13.93
CA PHE A 218 13.08 20.10 12.89
C PHE A 218 14.33 19.27 13.10
N ASP A 219 14.20 17.97 12.93
CA ASP A 219 15.29 17.02 12.82
C ASP A 219 15.54 16.70 11.34
N ARG A 220 16.78 16.31 11.00
CA ARG A 220 17.17 15.94 9.66
C ARG A 220 17.83 14.57 9.67
N LYS A 221 17.27 13.62 8.92
CA LYS A 221 17.90 12.35 8.63
C LYS A 221 18.43 12.39 7.20
N LYS A 222 19.74 12.19 7.05
CA LYS A 222 20.40 12.04 5.74
C LYS A 222 20.32 10.61 5.26
N PHE A 223 20.23 10.47 3.97
CA PHE A 223 20.25 9.17 3.29
C PHE A 223 21.39 9.18 2.28
N ASP A 224 22.36 8.32 2.54
CA ASP A 224 23.59 8.20 1.76
C ASP A 224 23.59 6.90 0.96
N SER A 225 24.21 6.92 -0.22
CA SER A 225 24.43 5.70 -0.99
C SER A 225 25.33 4.73 -0.23
N GLY A 226 24.99 3.45 -0.35
CA GLY A 226 25.70 2.35 0.28
C GLY A 226 26.29 1.35 -0.70
N PRO A 227 27.05 0.36 -0.20
CA PRO A 227 27.62 -0.68 -1.03
C PRO A 227 26.53 -1.61 -1.59
N THR A 228 26.68 -1.97 -2.87
CA THR A 228 25.82 -2.92 -3.58
C THR A 228 26.62 -4.04 -4.23
N PRO A 229 26.06 -5.27 -4.36
CA PRO A 229 26.76 -6.39 -5.01
C PRO A 229 27.03 -6.15 -6.50
N VAL A 230 26.17 -5.39 -7.17
CA VAL A 230 26.22 -5.10 -8.61
C VAL A 230 25.99 -3.61 -8.82
N SER A 231 26.77 -2.97 -9.69
CA SER A 231 26.58 -1.56 -10.06
C SER A 231 26.34 -1.41 -11.56
N PHE A 232 25.42 -0.50 -11.90
CA PHE A 232 25.06 -0.10 -13.26
C PHE A 232 25.53 1.31 -13.60
N ALA A 233 26.42 1.90 -12.80
CA ALA A 233 26.86 3.29 -12.90
C ALA A 233 27.51 3.70 -14.24
N LYS A 234 27.90 2.73 -15.08
CA LYS A 234 28.64 2.98 -16.33
C LYS A 234 27.83 2.74 -17.59
N ILE A 235 26.53 2.46 -17.44
CA ILE A 235 25.66 2.18 -18.59
C ILE A 235 24.49 3.17 -18.62
N PRO A 236 23.86 3.38 -19.78
CA PRO A 236 22.64 4.20 -19.85
C PRO A 236 21.52 3.63 -18.98
N VAL A 237 20.88 4.50 -18.20
CA VAL A 237 19.74 4.17 -17.36
C VAL A 237 18.53 5.00 -17.79
N TYR A 238 17.37 4.34 -17.90
CA TYR A 238 16.09 4.97 -18.17
C TYR A 238 15.09 4.55 -17.08
N VAL A 239 14.43 5.53 -16.48
CA VAL A 239 13.34 5.30 -15.53
C VAL A 239 12.02 5.65 -16.21
N LEU A 240 11.08 4.72 -16.21
CA LEU A 240 9.77 4.93 -16.81
C LEU A 240 8.78 5.39 -15.75
N THR A 241 8.13 6.53 -15.97
CA THR A 241 7.19 7.13 -15.02
C THR A 241 5.78 7.27 -15.58
N SER A 242 4.81 7.40 -14.70
CA SER A 242 3.43 7.76 -15.02
C SER A 242 2.85 8.67 -13.93
N ARG A 243 1.65 9.17 -14.15
CA ARG A 243 0.87 9.89 -13.11
C ARG A 243 0.60 9.06 -11.84
N ASN A 244 0.75 7.74 -11.93
CA ASN A 244 0.58 6.82 -10.80
C ASN A 244 1.89 6.53 -10.05
N THR A 245 3.05 6.97 -10.59
CA THR A 245 4.30 6.99 -9.83
C THR A 245 4.14 7.99 -8.70
N PHE A 246 4.27 7.54 -7.44
CA PHE A 246 3.93 8.35 -6.28
C PHE A 246 4.90 8.15 -5.11
N SER A 247 5.05 9.17 -4.25
CA SER A 247 5.81 9.11 -2.99
C SER A 247 7.25 8.61 -3.21
N GLY A 248 7.69 7.51 -2.56
CA GLY A 248 9.02 6.93 -2.78
C GLY A 248 9.33 6.54 -4.24
N GLY A 249 8.32 6.27 -5.09
CA GLY A 249 8.52 6.13 -6.53
C GLY A 249 8.98 7.43 -7.17
N GLU A 250 8.38 8.54 -6.76
CA GLU A 250 8.80 9.87 -7.21
C GLU A 250 10.17 10.26 -6.67
N GLU A 251 10.46 9.91 -5.40
CA GLU A 251 11.78 10.08 -4.79
C GLU A 251 12.85 9.41 -5.65
N PHE A 252 12.65 8.13 -6.01
CA PHE A 252 13.56 7.41 -6.88
C PHE A 252 13.78 8.12 -8.23
N ALA A 253 12.71 8.51 -8.91
CA ALA A 253 12.81 9.21 -10.20
C ALA A 253 13.50 10.59 -10.06
N TYR A 254 13.18 11.34 -9.00
CA TYR A 254 13.75 12.65 -8.72
C TYR A 254 15.24 12.57 -8.42
N ASP A 255 15.65 11.60 -7.61
CA ASP A 255 17.06 11.40 -7.26
C ASP A 255 17.87 10.92 -8.46
N VAL A 256 17.36 10.01 -9.27
CA VAL A 256 18.01 9.61 -10.53
C VAL A 256 18.21 10.82 -11.45
N GLN A 257 17.22 11.69 -11.57
CA GLN A 257 17.29 12.88 -12.42
C GLN A 257 18.26 13.93 -11.88
N THR A 258 18.13 14.30 -10.60
CA THR A 258 18.92 15.38 -9.99
C THR A 258 20.39 15.02 -9.87
N HIS A 259 20.72 13.78 -9.57
CA HIS A 259 22.09 13.24 -9.54
C HIS A 259 22.62 12.85 -10.92
N LYS A 260 21.82 13.01 -12.00
CA LYS A 260 22.19 12.69 -13.39
C LYS A 260 22.60 11.23 -13.60
N LEU A 261 21.96 10.32 -12.86
CA LEU A 261 22.23 8.88 -12.91
C LEU A 261 21.50 8.20 -14.08
N GLY A 262 20.48 8.83 -14.63
CA GLY A 262 19.67 8.30 -15.73
C GLY A 262 18.77 9.38 -16.33
N LYS A 263 17.85 8.95 -17.20
CA LYS A 263 16.84 9.80 -17.84
C LYS A 263 15.44 9.31 -17.50
N ILE A 264 14.55 10.24 -17.25
CA ILE A 264 13.14 9.97 -16.94
C ILE A 264 12.33 10.03 -18.23
N VAL A 265 11.55 8.98 -18.49
CA VAL A 265 10.71 8.84 -19.70
C VAL A 265 9.28 8.49 -19.29
N GLY A 266 8.32 9.29 -19.73
CA GLY A 266 6.91 9.00 -19.43
C GLY A 266 6.13 10.27 -19.11
N GLU A 267 5.19 10.13 -18.19
CA GLU A 267 4.34 11.25 -17.73
C GLU A 267 4.93 11.90 -16.48
N VAL A 268 4.48 13.13 -16.20
CA VAL A 268 4.67 13.79 -14.91
C VAL A 268 4.08 12.94 -13.81
N THR A 269 4.79 12.80 -12.70
CA THR A 269 4.38 11.94 -11.58
C THR A 269 3.32 12.58 -10.67
N GLY A 270 2.88 11.88 -9.67
CA GLY A 270 1.73 12.27 -8.83
C GLY A 270 1.90 13.54 -8.01
N GLY A 271 3.10 13.86 -7.53
CA GLY A 271 3.41 15.08 -6.76
C GLY A 271 3.13 14.97 -5.27
N GLY A 272 3.65 13.94 -4.60
CA GLY A 272 3.60 13.76 -3.15
C GLY A 272 4.98 13.47 -2.57
N ALA A 273 5.52 14.40 -1.76
CA ALA A 273 6.88 14.33 -1.22
C ALA A 273 6.93 14.33 0.32
N ASN A 274 5.78 14.40 0.98
CA ASN A 274 5.73 14.56 2.42
C ASN A 274 5.35 13.23 3.11
N PRO A 275 6.28 12.54 3.79
CA PRO A 275 5.97 11.31 4.50
C PRO A 275 4.93 11.54 5.61
N THR A 276 3.98 10.61 5.72
CA THR A 276 2.86 10.69 6.66
C THR A 276 2.93 9.65 7.76
N GLY A 277 2.22 9.95 8.85
CA GLY A 277 1.89 8.99 9.89
C GLY A 277 0.40 8.96 10.18
N PRO A 278 -0.11 7.82 10.65
CA PRO A 278 -1.50 7.69 11.05
C PRO A 278 -1.77 8.41 12.38
N VAL A 279 -2.88 9.14 12.45
CA VAL A 279 -3.40 9.75 13.67
C VAL A 279 -4.85 9.34 13.84
N GLU A 280 -5.17 8.69 14.94
CA GLU A 280 -6.53 8.26 15.23
C GLU A 280 -7.37 9.45 15.74
N LEU A 281 -8.45 9.72 15.04
CA LEU A 281 -9.38 10.80 15.40
C LEU A 281 -10.50 10.31 16.33
N GLY A 282 -10.60 8.99 16.58
CA GLY A 282 -11.74 8.35 17.23
C GLY A 282 -12.92 8.20 16.28
N HIS A 283 -14.00 7.58 16.77
CA HIS A 283 -15.22 7.35 15.99
C HIS A 283 -14.95 6.67 14.62
N ASP A 284 -14.03 5.71 14.60
CA ASP A 284 -13.60 4.99 13.38
C ASP A 284 -13.05 5.90 12.27
N LEU A 285 -12.45 7.04 12.63
CA LEU A 285 -11.75 7.92 11.72
C LEU A 285 -10.25 7.95 12.00
N ILE A 286 -9.47 7.90 10.92
CA ILE A 286 -8.03 8.02 10.92
C ILE A 286 -7.60 9.12 9.95
N ALA A 287 -6.63 9.93 10.34
CA ALA A 287 -5.99 10.89 9.47
C ALA A 287 -4.55 10.43 9.14
N SER A 288 -4.13 10.62 7.90
CA SER A 288 -2.72 10.56 7.50
C SER A 288 -2.16 11.97 7.55
N ILE A 289 -1.31 12.26 8.54
CA ILE A 289 -0.74 13.59 8.74
C ILE A 289 0.72 13.61 8.33
N PRO A 290 1.11 14.46 7.35
CA PRO A 290 2.51 14.69 6.99
C PRO A 290 3.33 15.23 8.16
N TRP A 291 4.28 14.45 8.64
CA TRP A 291 5.18 14.81 9.74
C TRP A 291 6.57 15.24 9.26
N GLY A 292 6.87 15.01 7.99
CA GLY A 292 8.15 15.29 7.38
C GLY A 292 8.01 15.75 5.93
N ARG A 293 9.13 16.14 5.34
CA ARG A 293 9.26 16.43 3.91
C ARG A 293 10.58 15.89 3.39
N ALA A 294 10.58 15.42 2.16
CA ALA A 294 11.83 15.15 1.45
C ALA A 294 12.55 16.48 1.12
N GLU A 295 13.88 16.47 1.08
CA GLU A 295 14.70 17.60 0.65
C GLU A 295 15.94 17.07 -0.07
N ASN A 296 15.99 17.23 -1.39
CA ASN A 296 17.12 16.77 -2.18
C ASN A 296 18.35 17.65 -1.92
N PRO A 297 19.55 17.10 -1.69
CA PRO A 297 20.74 17.86 -1.33
C PRO A 297 21.26 18.79 -2.43
N ILE A 298 20.88 18.57 -3.70
CA ILE A 298 21.28 19.36 -4.84
C ILE A 298 20.33 20.54 -5.07
N THR A 299 19.02 20.24 -5.16
CA THR A 299 18.00 21.23 -5.51
C THR A 299 17.50 22.03 -4.31
N LYS A 300 17.72 21.53 -3.08
CA LYS A 300 17.18 22.07 -1.81
C LYS A 300 15.65 22.15 -1.80
N THR A 301 14.99 21.33 -2.62
CA THR A 301 13.54 21.22 -2.74
C THR A 301 13.16 19.77 -3.02
N ASN A 302 11.91 19.54 -3.38
CA ASN A 302 11.36 18.23 -3.70
C ASN A 302 10.27 18.36 -4.80
N TRP A 303 9.49 17.29 -5.02
CA TRP A 303 8.47 17.18 -6.06
C TRP A 303 7.04 17.45 -5.55
N GLU A 304 6.86 17.91 -4.30
CA GLU A 304 5.53 18.15 -3.74
C GLU A 304 4.68 19.09 -4.63
N GLY A 305 3.45 18.69 -4.88
CA GLY A 305 2.46 19.46 -5.61
C GLY A 305 2.60 19.46 -7.15
N HIS A 306 3.82 19.27 -7.70
CA HIS A 306 4.09 19.39 -9.13
C HIS A 306 4.61 18.11 -9.80
N GLY A 307 5.04 17.11 -9.03
CA GLY A 307 5.59 15.87 -9.55
C GLY A 307 6.97 16.01 -10.20
N VAL A 308 7.57 14.86 -10.52
CA VAL A 308 8.82 14.80 -11.28
C VAL A 308 8.51 15.03 -12.76
N GLN A 309 9.17 16.02 -13.36
CA GLN A 309 9.02 16.32 -14.78
C GLN A 309 9.93 15.39 -15.58
N PRO A 310 9.41 14.56 -16.51
CA PRO A 310 10.26 13.67 -17.27
C PRO A 310 11.16 14.41 -18.27
N ASP A 311 12.36 13.87 -18.53
CA ASP A 311 13.27 14.37 -19.59
C ASP A 311 12.65 14.17 -20.99
N MET A 312 11.85 13.11 -21.13
CA MET A 312 11.08 12.81 -22.34
C MET A 312 9.61 12.61 -21.96
N ASN A 313 8.81 13.65 -22.14
CA ASN A 313 7.39 13.64 -21.83
C ASN A 313 6.60 12.93 -22.93
N VAL A 314 6.12 11.73 -22.63
CA VAL A 314 5.35 10.89 -23.52
C VAL A 314 4.26 10.15 -22.72
N PRO A 315 3.17 9.68 -23.35
CA PRO A 315 2.19 8.84 -22.67
C PRO A 315 2.88 7.64 -21.99
N ALA A 316 2.47 7.30 -20.77
CA ALA A 316 3.06 6.19 -20.02
C ALA A 316 3.06 4.87 -20.81
N ALA A 317 2.05 4.64 -21.65
CA ALA A 317 1.97 3.46 -22.51
C ALA A 317 3.11 3.38 -23.54
N ASP A 318 3.64 4.52 -23.98
CA ASP A 318 4.70 4.61 -24.97
C ASP A 318 6.11 4.68 -24.34
N ALA A 319 6.23 4.91 -23.04
CA ALA A 319 7.50 5.18 -22.36
C ALA A 319 8.55 4.07 -22.60
N LEU A 320 8.18 2.80 -22.47
CA LEU A 320 9.09 1.67 -22.72
C LEU A 320 9.54 1.62 -24.18
N LYS A 321 8.64 1.86 -25.13
CA LYS A 321 8.94 1.91 -26.56
C LYS A 321 9.95 3.01 -26.85
N VAL A 322 9.73 4.20 -26.26
CA VAL A 322 10.63 5.35 -26.44
C VAL A 322 12.02 5.05 -25.86
N ALA A 323 12.10 4.52 -24.63
CA ALA A 323 13.38 4.14 -24.01
C ALA A 323 14.16 3.11 -24.87
N LEU A 324 13.48 2.06 -25.36
CA LEU A 324 14.09 1.08 -26.25
C LEU A 324 14.58 1.71 -27.57
N THR A 325 13.79 2.60 -28.16
CA THR A 325 14.19 3.33 -29.38
C THR A 325 15.44 4.17 -29.15
N GLN A 326 15.55 4.88 -28.01
CA GLN A 326 16.75 5.63 -27.63
C GLN A 326 18.00 4.72 -27.50
N LEU A 327 17.80 3.45 -27.17
CA LEU A 327 18.83 2.43 -27.09
C LEU A 327 19.12 1.74 -28.45
N GLY A 328 18.51 2.22 -29.55
CA GLY A 328 18.66 1.63 -30.88
C GLY A 328 18.00 0.25 -31.02
N GLN A 329 17.01 -0.05 -30.19
CA GLN A 329 16.26 -1.31 -30.25
C GLN A 329 14.92 -1.08 -30.95
N THR A 330 14.53 -2.01 -31.79
CA THR A 330 13.16 -2.09 -32.30
C THR A 330 12.29 -2.74 -31.23
N PRO A 331 11.32 -2.04 -30.64
CA PRO A 331 10.46 -2.62 -29.63
C PRO A 331 9.68 -3.79 -30.25
N ALA A 332 9.66 -4.96 -29.60
CA ALA A 332 8.73 -6.01 -29.92
C ALA A 332 7.30 -5.49 -29.74
N THR A 333 6.37 -5.88 -30.58
CA THR A 333 4.97 -5.44 -30.58
C THR A 333 4.23 -5.84 -29.29
N ASP A 334 4.77 -6.83 -28.58
CA ASP A 334 4.27 -7.27 -27.28
C ASP A 334 5.46 -7.68 -26.39
N ILE A 335 5.92 -6.74 -25.59
CA ILE A 335 7.04 -6.99 -24.66
C ILE A 335 6.59 -7.92 -23.51
N ALA A 336 5.31 -7.98 -23.19
CA ALA A 336 4.76 -8.92 -22.21
C ALA A 336 4.72 -10.35 -22.78
N ALA A 337 4.54 -10.51 -24.08
CA ALA A 337 4.56 -11.80 -24.80
C ALA A 337 5.94 -12.18 -25.32
N ALA A 338 6.88 -11.23 -25.45
CA ALA A 338 8.27 -11.58 -25.70
C ALA A 338 8.75 -12.37 -24.50
N SER A 339 8.67 -13.69 -24.58
CA SER A 339 8.91 -14.69 -23.55
C SER A 339 10.21 -14.44 -22.77
N LEU A 340 10.17 -13.39 -21.97
CA LEU A 340 11.28 -12.98 -21.13
C LEU A 340 11.31 -13.98 -19.99
N LYS A 341 12.47 -14.52 -19.75
CA LYS A 341 12.67 -15.43 -18.63
C LYS A 341 12.41 -14.64 -17.35
N GLN A 342 11.23 -14.82 -16.79
CA GLN A 342 10.83 -14.14 -15.57
C GLN A 342 11.71 -14.61 -14.40
N VAL A 343 12.37 -13.67 -13.74
CA VAL A 343 13.22 -13.95 -12.57
C VAL A 343 12.37 -14.21 -11.33
N PHE A 344 11.25 -13.52 -11.23
CA PHE A 344 10.30 -13.66 -10.15
C PHE A 344 8.97 -14.17 -10.66
N ALA A 345 8.57 -15.36 -10.19
CA ALA A 345 7.20 -15.85 -10.38
C ALA A 345 6.33 -15.34 -9.22
N PRO A 346 5.09 -14.91 -9.49
CA PRO A 346 4.14 -14.62 -8.42
C PRO A 346 3.98 -15.88 -7.55
N ARG A 347 4.12 -15.75 -6.24
CA ARG A 347 3.88 -16.85 -5.32
C ARG A 347 2.43 -16.85 -4.82
N SER A 348 1.89 -18.04 -4.61
CA SER A 348 0.54 -18.26 -4.06
C SER A 348 0.55 -18.93 -2.68
N THR A 349 1.73 -19.06 -2.09
CA THR A 349 1.94 -19.67 -0.77
C THR A 349 2.72 -18.70 0.12
N PRO A 350 2.54 -18.76 1.45
CA PRO A 350 3.27 -17.90 2.37
C PRO A 350 4.78 -18.19 2.32
N LEU A 351 5.58 -17.19 2.71
CA LEU A 351 7.01 -17.36 2.92
C LEU A 351 7.28 -18.36 4.06
N PRO A 352 8.37 -19.12 4.01
CA PRO A 352 8.76 -19.99 5.11
C PRO A 352 8.81 -19.24 6.45
N GLY A 353 8.12 -19.76 7.47
CA GLY A 353 8.03 -19.14 8.79
C GLY A 353 7.01 -18.00 8.93
N SER A 354 6.50 -17.46 7.83
CA SER A 354 5.58 -16.30 7.86
C SER A 354 4.28 -16.61 8.60
N GLU A 355 3.68 -17.80 8.42
CA GLU A 355 2.45 -18.17 9.12
C GLU A 355 2.66 -18.22 10.63
N ALA A 356 3.78 -18.77 11.09
CA ALA A 356 4.10 -18.82 12.52
C ALA A 356 4.29 -17.41 13.10
N ALA A 357 5.02 -16.55 12.41
CA ALA A 357 5.25 -15.16 12.80
C ALA A 357 3.95 -14.35 12.80
N ALA A 358 3.12 -14.47 11.76
CA ALA A 358 1.82 -13.82 11.70
C ALA A 358 0.89 -14.28 12.83
N ARG A 359 0.85 -15.58 13.10
CA ARG A 359 0.07 -16.14 14.19
C ARG A 359 0.52 -15.60 15.54
N GLN A 360 1.84 -15.59 15.81
CA GLN A 360 2.39 -15.03 17.04
C GLN A 360 2.10 -13.53 17.16
N PHE A 361 2.29 -12.77 16.08
CA PHE A 361 1.99 -11.34 16.03
C PHE A 361 0.51 -11.08 16.34
N ILE A 362 -0.41 -11.70 15.59
CA ILE A 362 -1.86 -11.46 15.74
C ILE A 362 -2.34 -11.87 17.14
N THR A 363 -1.94 -13.04 17.64
CA THR A 363 -2.31 -13.47 18.99
C THR A 363 -1.71 -12.56 20.07
N GLY A 364 -0.50 -12.08 19.84
CA GLY A 364 0.17 -11.11 20.73
C GLY A 364 -0.57 -9.79 20.83
N ILE A 365 -1.00 -9.21 19.70
CA ILE A 365 -1.69 -7.92 19.71
C ILE A 365 -3.13 -7.99 20.24
N VAL A 366 -3.82 -9.13 20.15
CA VAL A 366 -5.20 -9.30 20.65
C VAL A 366 -5.28 -9.93 22.05
N GLY A 367 -4.18 -10.42 22.60
CA GLY A 367 -4.10 -11.05 23.93
C GLY A 367 -4.50 -10.13 25.08
N LYS A 368 -4.58 -10.64 26.31
CA LYS A 368 -4.91 -9.82 27.51
C LYS A 368 -3.95 -8.66 27.72
N ALA A 369 -2.65 -8.91 27.52
CA ALA A 369 -1.61 -7.89 27.45
C ALA A 369 -0.91 -8.00 26.10
N PRO A 370 -0.54 -6.86 25.45
CA PRO A 370 0.18 -6.88 24.18
C PRO A 370 1.56 -7.55 24.35
N ASP A 371 1.87 -8.46 23.42
CA ASP A 371 3.20 -9.08 23.30
C ASP A 371 3.89 -8.57 22.04
N TYR A 372 5.05 -7.95 22.20
CA TYR A 372 5.85 -7.36 21.13
C TYR A 372 7.05 -8.22 20.75
N SER A 373 7.19 -9.42 21.31
CA SER A 373 8.38 -10.27 21.14
C SER A 373 8.60 -10.78 19.71
N SER A 374 7.52 -10.85 18.92
CA SER A 374 7.57 -11.24 17.51
C SER A 374 8.03 -10.12 16.57
N MET A 375 8.16 -8.89 17.06
CA MET A 375 8.44 -7.69 16.26
C MET A 375 9.92 -7.36 16.26
N THR A 376 10.37 -6.60 15.23
CA THR A 376 11.66 -5.92 15.30
C THR A 376 11.64 -4.84 16.38
N PRO A 377 12.81 -4.40 16.91
CA PRO A 377 12.86 -3.36 17.94
C PRO A 377 12.13 -2.07 17.52
N GLU A 378 12.31 -1.63 16.28
CA GLU A 378 11.72 -0.41 15.72
C GLU A 378 10.20 -0.54 15.61
N PHE A 379 9.71 -1.66 15.05
CA PHE A 379 8.28 -1.90 14.92
C PHE A 379 7.61 -2.13 16.28
N ALA A 380 8.31 -2.74 17.24
CA ALA A 380 7.85 -2.86 18.62
C ALA A 380 7.72 -1.50 19.31
N ALA A 381 8.69 -0.59 19.09
CA ALA A 381 8.63 0.77 19.63
C ALA A 381 7.42 1.53 19.09
N PHE A 382 7.22 1.51 17.77
CA PHE A 382 6.05 2.10 17.11
C PHE A 382 4.73 1.54 17.67
N ASN A 383 4.63 0.21 17.82
CA ASN A 383 3.41 -0.41 18.31
C ASN A 383 3.14 -0.16 19.80
N ARG A 384 4.16 0.05 20.65
CA ARG A 384 3.94 0.44 22.05
C ARG A 384 3.19 1.76 22.18
N GLU A 385 3.42 2.66 21.25
CA GLU A 385 2.77 3.97 21.22
C GLU A 385 1.34 3.88 20.63
N HIS A 386 1.15 3.17 19.52
CA HIS A 386 -0.08 3.23 18.72
C HIS A 386 -1.05 2.07 18.98
N LEU A 387 -0.53 0.87 19.29
CA LEU A 387 -1.35 -0.32 19.46
C LEU A 387 -2.39 -0.24 20.60
N PRO A 388 -2.14 0.41 21.76
CA PRO A 388 -3.14 0.49 22.82
C PRO A 388 -4.48 1.07 22.34
N ILE A 389 -4.43 2.12 21.53
CA ILE A 389 -5.62 2.76 20.97
C ILE A 389 -6.28 1.83 19.95
N LEU A 390 -5.50 1.33 18.97
CA LEU A 390 -5.98 0.42 17.93
C LEU A 390 -6.65 -0.84 18.52
N ARG A 391 -6.11 -1.36 19.62
CA ARG A 391 -6.73 -2.47 20.33
C ARG A 391 -8.10 -2.15 20.88
N GLN A 392 -8.24 -1.02 21.57
CA GLN A 392 -9.50 -0.63 22.21
C GLN A 392 -10.56 -0.28 21.20
N THR A 393 -10.19 0.43 20.13
CA THR A 393 -11.14 0.98 19.16
C THR A 393 -11.50 -0.02 18.07
N PHE A 394 -10.58 -0.90 17.67
CA PHE A 394 -10.76 -1.76 16.50
C PHE A 394 -10.69 -3.27 16.82
N LEU A 395 -9.65 -3.73 17.54
CA LEU A 395 -9.44 -5.19 17.67
C LEU A 395 -10.34 -5.82 18.73
N LEU A 396 -10.43 -5.24 19.93
CA LEU A 396 -11.22 -5.80 21.03
C LEU A 396 -12.74 -5.84 20.75
N PRO A 397 -13.36 -4.87 20.06
CA PRO A 397 -14.75 -4.93 19.67
C PRO A 397 -15.12 -6.11 18.77
N LEU A 398 -14.14 -6.68 18.01
CA LEU A 398 -14.34 -7.86 17.19
C LEU A 398 -14.55 -9.14 18.02
N GLY A 399 -14.22 -9.09 19.31
CA GLY A 399 -14.40 -10.20 20.24
C GLY A 399 -13.29 -11.24 20.16
N GLU A 400 -13.60 -12.48 20.50
CA GLU A 400 -12.63 -13.58 20.57
C GLU A 400 -12.08 -13.95 19.17
N LEU A 401 -10.75 -14.09 19.06
CA LEU A 401 -10.08 -14.59 17.87
C LEU A 401 -10.39 -16.10 17.70
N ARG A 402 -10.95 -16.47 16.56
CA ARG A 402 -11.37 -17.84 16.23
C ARG A 402 -10.39 -18.58 15.33
N SER A 403 -9.86 -17.89 14.32
CA SER A 403 -8.93 -18.53 13.38
C SER A 403 -8.02 -17.51 12.71
N ILE A 404 -6.85 -17.97 12.26
CA ILE A 404 -5.94 -17.25 11.40
C ILE A 404 -5.62 -18.17 10.23
N LYS A 405 -5.83 -17.71 9.00
CA LYS A 405 -5.57 -18.46 7.77
C LYS A 405 -4.85 -17.58 6.76
N PHE A 406 -3.89 -18.15 6.04
CA PHE A 406 -3.32 -17.50 4.89
C PHE A 406 -4.42 -17.19 3.87
N GLU A 407 -4.46 -15.97 3.38
CA GLU A 407 -5.48 -15.48 2.43
C GLU A 407 -4.88 -15.32 1.04
N ASP A 408 -3.84 -14.50 0.91
CA ASP A 408 -3.20 -14.22 -0.36
C ASP A 408 -1.80 -13.60 -0.13
N VAL A 409 -1.15 -13.29 -1.22
CA VAL A 409 0.05 -12.46 -1.27
C VAL A 409 -0.34 -11.08 -1.74
N GLY A 410 -0.11 -10.07 -0.91
CA GLY A 410 -0.38 -8.67 -1.24
C GLY A 410 0.47 -8.16 -2.41
N MET A 411 0.08 -7.02 -2.97
CA MET A 411 0.75 -6.46 -4.15
C MET A 411 2.22 -6.10 -3.90
N MET A 412 2.61 -5.84 -2.65
CA MET A 412 4.00 -5.56 -2.25
C MET A 412 4.77 -6.84 -1.89
N GLY A 413 4.21 -8.03 -2.16
CA GLY A 413 4.83 -9.32 -1.85
C GLY A 413 4.74 -9.75 -0.39
N ASN A 414 4.05 -9.00 0.45
CA ASN A 414 3.78 -9.35 1.83
C ASN A 414 2.68 -10.41 1.95
N ASP A 415 2.80 -11.28 2.94
CA ASP A 415 1.78 -12.29 3.20
C ASP A 415 0.56 -11.70 3.89
N GLU A 416 -0.63 -12.00 3.37
CA GLU A 416 -1.90 -11.58 3.94
C GLU A 416 -2.60 -12.75 4.63
N TYR A 417 -3.05 -12.50 5.86
CA TYR A 417 -3.75 -13.48 6.69
C TYR A 417 -5.13 -12.97 7.10
N ARG A 418 -6.14 -13.80 6.90
CA ARG A 418 -7.49 -13.57 7.44
C ARG A 418 -7.52 -14.00 8.90
N ALA A 419 -7.64 -13.03 9.81
CA ALA A 419 -7.93 -13.26 11.22
C ALA A 419 -9.44 -13.11 11.45
N SER A 420 -10.11 -14.24 11.78
CA SER A 420 -11.55 -14.27 12.02
C SER A 420 -11.83 -14.21 13.51
N PHE A 421 -12.75 -13.34 13.89
CA PHE A 421 -13.19 -13.11 15.28
C PHE A 421 -14.65 -13.47 15.44
N ALA A 422 -15.14 -13.36 16.68
CA ALA A 422 -16.55 -13.66 16.99
C ALA A 422 -17.54 -12.74 16.27
N LYS A 423 -17.16 -11.47 15.98
CA LYS A 423 -18.03 -10.43 15.43
C LYS A 423 -17.53 -9.83 14.11
N GLY A 424 -16.55 -10.44 13.47
CA GLY A 424 -16.00 -9.95 12.21
C GLY A 424 -14.68 -10.60 11.85
N ALA A 425 -14.05 -10.09 10.79
CA ALA A 425 -12.74 -10.55 10.36
C ALA A 425 -11.90 -9.37 9.83
N ILE A 426 -10.58 -9.51 9.95
CA ILE A 426 -9.61 -8.55 9.38
C ILE A 426 -8.62 -9.30 8.49
N ILE A 427 -8.08 -8.59 7.52
CA ILE A 427 -6.89 -9.01 6.79
C ILE A 427 -5.69 -8.34 7.45
N VAL A 428 -4.71 -9.14 7.81
CA VAL A 428 -3.44 -8.67 8.37
C VAL A 428 -2.35 -9.01 7.38
N ALA A 429 -1.76 -8.00 6.79
CA ALA A 429 -0.61 -8.12 5.92
C ALA A 429 0.66 -8.00 6.78
N VAL A 430 1.53 -9.00 6.77
CA VAL A 430 2.77 -9.00 7.56
C VAL A 430 3.99 -8.94 6.67
N THR A 431 4.99 -8.18 7.11
CA THR A 431 6.30 -8.06 6.49
C THR A 431 7.35 -8.56 7.48
N LEU A 432 8.18 -9.52 7.07
CA LEU A 432 9.23 -10.09 7.92
C LEU A 432 10.60 -9.52 7.53
N ASP A 433 11.47 -9.37 8.53
CA ASP A 433 12.90 -9.16 8.30
C ASP A 433 13.62 -10.48 7.97
N ALA A 434 14.91 -10.40 7.69
CA ALA A 434 15.75 -11.57 7.38
C ALA A 434 15.85 -12.59 8.54
N ASN A 435 15.50 -12.21 9.77
CA ASN A 435 15.49 -13.07 10.96
C ASN A 435 14.10 -13.64 11.28
N GLY A 436 13.11 -13.39 10.41
CA GLY A 436 11.73 -13.84 10.60
C GLY A 436 10.94 -13.02 11.63
N LYS A 437 11.44 -11.85 12.06
CA LYS A 437 10.70 -10.92 12.91
C LYS A 437 9.76 -10.06 12.09
N VAL A 438 8.61 -9.72 12.64
CA VAL A 438 7.66 -8.80 11.98
C VAL A 438 8.24 -7.39 12.01
N ALA A 439 8.62 -6.90 10.84
CA ALA A 439 9.16 -5.56 10.63
C ALA A 439 8.08 -4.53 10.26
N GLY A 440 6.89 -4.99 9.89
CA GLY A 440 5.74 -4.16 9.59
C GLY A 440 4.47 -4.99 9.46
N ALA A 441 3.33 -4.37 9.72
CA ALA A 441 2.02 -4.97 9.47
C ALA A 441 1.01 -3.90 9.10
N MET A 442 0.13 -4.23 8.15
CA MET A 442 -1.06 -3.44 7.84
C MET A 442 -2.31 -4.26 8.18
N MET A 443 -3.32 -3.60 8.71
CA MET A 443 -4.59 -4.22 9.04
C MET A 443 -5.73 -3.50 8.32
N ARG A 444 -6.64 -4.27 7.75
CA ARG A 444 -7.86 -3.76 7.13
C ARG A 444 -9.03 -4.69 7.41
N PRO A 445 -10.26 -4.20 7.45
CA PRO A 445 -11.43 -5.06 7.52
C PRO A 445 -11.40 -6.10 6.39
N ALA A 446 -11.77 -7.33 6.70
CA ALA A 446 -11.92 -8.35 5.66
C ALA A 446 -13.19 -8.07 4.85
N PRO A 447 -13.17 -8.25 3.51
CA PRO A 447 -14.38 -8.23 2.72
C PRO A 447 -15.40 -9.22 3.30
N ALA A 448 -16.68 -8.86 3.30
CA ALA A 448 -17.75 -9.79 3.65
C ALA A 448 -17.60 -11.02 2.76
N GLY A 449 -17.57 -12.21 3.39
CA GLY A 449 -17.33 -13.47 2.68
C GLY A 449 -18.33 -13.68 1.54
N GLN A 450 -17.79 -14.12 0.38
CA GLN A 450 -18.58 -14.75 -0.68
C GLN A 450 -18.99 -16.12 -0.23
#